data_5d764429fff9093541ff14f765bcb3c4
#
_entry.id   5d764429fff9093541ff14f765bcb3c4
#
_cell.length_a   1.000
_cell.length_b   1.000
_cell.length_c   1.000
_cell.angle_alpha   90.00
_cell.angle_beta   90.00
_cell.angle_gamma   90.00
#
_symmetry.space_group_name_H-M   'P 1'
#
loop_
_entity.id
_entity.type
_entity.pdbx_description
1 polymer ?
#
loop_
_entity_poly.entity_id
_entity_poly.type
_entity_poly.pdbx_seq_one_letter_code
_entity_poly.pdbx_strand_id
1 'polypeptide(L)'
;KSEPLQLANPKTKNPIPHLSNRFSEGARLSIDSELQRKTHAILGEELSKLDQKNVQHGALVVIENATGEILAFHGSSDFESSNGGQVNGALSLRSAGSTLKPFTYALAFQNQGLYPGTIIADIPTDYQTEEVLDAPKNFDRRHHGPVSIRNALGSSLNVSAMRMLNQLGGPEPLHTLLNKLDVKLSLQAAEYGLGLTIGNAEVSLLSLTNAYATIARLGEHFPPSLIHQSKTNSIYPLTPEACFLITDILSDNQARAGAFGNDSSLRLPFRCAVKTGTSSDFRDNWCLGFTSHYTVGVWVGNFDNTPMAGISGVTGAGPIFHRTMLALHQEHAPAFPSPPHSLVRISVDERTGHYFPTLPKKGTPYHKRELCPKDRLPLPVSNQDYHPDKRALLSLDYAEWFQSDDNIKSRAFALSDSGPITSLSLKFLAPLPGATYYLDPELPGNTDQLKLGANLKNVIWTSDTLNIIRGQATLTPGIHQLQLTHPETQQTILCEFTVEEL
;
A
#
# COMPACT_ATOMS: atom_id res chain seq x y z
N LYS A 1 -21.39 11.85 -27.48
CA LYS A 1 -19.94 11.89 -27.67
C LYS A 1 -19.58 13.29 -28.10
N SER A 2 -18.79 14.01 -27.27
CA SER A 2 -18.24 15.32 -27.63
C SER A 2 -17.25 15.15 -28.78
N GLU A 3 -17.09 16.20 -29.61
CA GLU A 3 -16.12 16.14 -30.71
C GLU A 3 -14.68 15.95 -30.20
N PRO A 4 -13.87 15.10 -30.86
CA PRO A 4 -12.46 14.93 -30.49
C PRO A 4 -11.70 16.24 -30.69
N LEU A 5 -10.78 16.51 -29.79
CA LEU A 5 -9.97 17.72 -29.75
C LEU A 5 -9.02 17.74 -30.95
N GLN A 6 -9.13 18.74 -31.82
CA GLN A 6 -8.15 19.02 -32.86
C GLN A 6 -7.14 20.06 -32.35
N LEU A 7 -5.85 19.65 -32.35
CA LEU A 7 -4.75 20.59 -32.13
C LEU A 7 -4.59 21.44 -33.40
N ALA A 8 -5.31 22.55 -33.51
CA ALA A 8 -4.92 23.68 -34.34
C ALA A 8 -6.01 24.79 -34.40
N ASN A 9 -5.80 25.76 -33.62
CA ASN A 9 -6.08 27.18 -34.00
C ASN A 9 -5.19 28.04 -33.09
N PRO A 10 -4.29 28.89 -33.59
CA PRO A 10 -3.42 29.73 -32.75
C PRO A 10 -4.17 30.74 -31.89
N LYS A 11 -5.51 30.81 -32.02
CA LYS A 11 -6.37 31.67 -31.19
C LYS A 11 -7.04 30.96 -30.01
N THR A 12 -6.96 29.62 -29.88
CA THR A 12 -7.46 28.88 -28.70
C THR A 12 -6.28 28.43 -27.85
N LYS A 13 -6.37 28.70 -26.53
CA LYS A 13 -5.38 28.15 -25.57
C LYS A 13 -5.28 26.64 -25.78
N ASN A 14 -4.06 26.13 -25.93
CA ASN A 14 -3.82 24.70 -26.04
C ASN A 14 -4.33 24.00 -24.75
N PRO A 15 -5.29 23.08 -24.84
CA PRO A 15 -5.91 22.47 -23.67
C PRO A 15 -5.01 21.41 -23.00
N ILE A 16 -3.89 21.01 -23.64
CA ILE A 16 -2.91 20.08 -23.10
C ILE A 16 -1.48 20.59 -23.30
N PRO A 17 -1.12 21.78 -22.77
CA PRO A 17 0.15 22.43 -23.07
C PRO A 17 1.38 21.57 -22.70
N HIS A 18 1.30 20.77 -21.66
CA HIS A 18 2.38 19.86 -21.23
C HIS A 18 2.70 18.73 -22.23
N LEU A 19 1.87 18.50 -23.23
CA LEU A 19 2.01 17.44 -24.22
C LEU A 19 2.12 17.98 -25.66
N SER A 20 2.09 19.28 -25.85
CA SER A 20 2.05 19.92 -27.16
C SER A 20 3.20 19.47 -28.07
N ASN A 21 4.39 19.28 -27.53
CA ASN A 21 5.58 18.88 -28.29
C ASN A 21 5.63 17.38 -28.65
N ARG A 22 4.66 16.59 -28.20
CA ARG A 22 4.62 15.13 -28.45
C ARG A 22 3.81 14.75 -29.69
N PHE A 23 3.05 15.69 -30.25
CA PHE A 23 2.14 15.43 -31.36
C PHE A 23 2.36 16.44 -32.48
N SER A 24 2.20 15.97 -33.72
CA SER A 24 2.18 16.82 -34.89
C SER A 24 0.89 17.63 -34.96
N GLU A 25 0.94 18.79 -35.63
CA GLU A 25 -0.24 19.59 -35.91
C GLU A 25 -1.31 18.75 -36.64
N GLY A 26 -2.57 18.86 -36.21
CA GLY A 26 -3.67 18.07 -36.74
C GLY A 26 -3.89 16.67 -36.15
N ALA A 27 -3.04 16.23 -35.20
CA ALA A 27 -3.27 14.96 -34.49
C ALA A 27 -4.62 14.95 -33.77
N ARG A 28 -5.38 13.86 -33.94
CA ARG A 28 -6.64 13.61 -33.20
C ARG A 28 -6.32 12.86 -31.91
N LEU A 29 -6.57 13.52 -30.80
CA LEU A 29 -6.34 12.93 -29.47
C LEU A 29 -7.60 12.33 -28.91
N SER A 30 -7.45 11.37 -27.98
CA SER A 30 -8.53 10.77 -27.19
C SER A 30 -9.10 11.71 -26.11
N ILE A 31 -8.44 12.84 -25.87
CA ILE A 31 -8.87 13.85 -24.89
C ILE A 31 -10.29 14.34 -25.21
N ASP A 32 -11.21 14.20 -24.26
CA ASP A 32 -12.52 14.79 -24.31
C ASP A 32 -12.44 16.29 -23.94
N SER A 33 -12.77 17.16 -24.85
CA SER A 33 -12.59 18.62 -24.68
C SER A 33 -13.46 19.22 -23.57
N GLU A 34 -14.65 18.68 -23.35
CA GLU A 34 -15.55 19.14 -22.31
C GLU A 34 -15.08 18.65 -20.94
N LEU A 35 -14.71 17.37 -20.84
CA LEU A 35 -14.15 16.80 -19.62
C LEU A 35 -12.84 17.48 -19.23
N GLN A 36 -11.94 17.73 -20.19
CA GLN A 36 -10.68 18.43 -19.97
C GLN A 36 -10.93 19.82 -19.37
N ARG A 37 -11.89 20.57 -19.90
CA ARG A 37 -12.24 21.90 -19.37
C ARG A 37 -12.89 21.82 -17.97
N LYS A 38 -13.79 20.85 -17.75
CA LYS A 38 -14.44 20.63 -16.45
C LYS A 38 -13.42 20.25 -15.38
N THR A 39 -12.53 19.30 -15.68
CA THR A 39 -11.51 18.83 -14.73
C THR A 39 -10.45 19.90 -14.47
N HIS A 40 -10.12 20.75 -15.45
CA HIS A 40 -9.26 21.91 -15.22
C HIS A 40 -9.88 22.90 -14.21
N ALA A 41 -11.16 23.23 -14.39
CA ALA A 41 -11.87 24.11 -13.45
C ALA A 41 -11.92 23.50 -12.04
N ILE A 42 -12.26 22.21 -11.92
CA ILE A 42 -12.27 21.49 -10.64
C ILE A 42 -10.90 21.56 -9.97
N LEU A 43 -9.82 21.29 -10.71
CA LEU A 43 -8.45 21.31 -10.19
C LEU A 43 -8.09 22.70 -9.64
N GLY A 44 -8.33 23.76 -10.42
CA GLY A 44 -8.06 25.13 -10.00
C GLY A 44 -8.87 25.58 -8.79
N GLU A 45 -10.18 25.31 -8.77
CA GLU A 45 -11.08 25.67 -7.68
C GLU A 45 -10.72 24.94 -6.36
N GLU A 46 -10.39 23.65 -6.42
CA GLU A 46 -10.03 22.92 -5.21
C GLU A 46 -8.65 23.30 -4.67
N LEU A 47 -7.69 23.57 -5.56
CA LEU A 47 -6.38 24.06 -5.14
C LEU A 47 -6.46 25.43 -4.49
N SER A 48 -7.27 26.36 -5.02
CA SER A 48 -7.44 27.69 -4.43
C SER A 48 -7.95 27.68 -2.98
N LYS A 49 -8.68 26.63 -2.58
CA LYS A 49 -9.12 26.44 -1.19
C LYS A 49 -7.96 26.03 -0.25
N LEU A 50 -6.84 25.65 -0.81
CA LEU A 50 -5.67 25.14 -0.09
C LEU A 50 -4.50 26.14 -0.03
N ASP A 51 -4.67 27.37 -0.53
CA ASP A 51 -3.61 28.39 -0.59
C ASP A 51 -2.93 28.63 0.76
N GLN A 52 -3.72 28.68 1.86
CA GLN A 52 -3.19 28.88 3.21
C GLN A 52 -2.48 27.64 3.79
N LYS A 53 -2.47 26.53 3.05
CA LYS A 53 -1.90 25.24 3.46
C LYS A 53 -0.56 24.93 2.79
N ASN A 54 0.06 25.92 2.17
CA ASN A 54 1.28 25.75 1.36
C ASN A 54 1.11 24.66 0.29
N VAL A 55 0.02 24.75 -0.50
CA VAL A 55 -0.28 23.86 -1.63
C VAL A 55 -0.33 24.70 -2.89
N GLN A 56 0.51 24.38 -3.86
CA GLN A 56 0.68 25.22 -5.04
C GLN A 56 0.31 24.47 -6.34
N HIS A 57 0.44 23.15 -6.37
CA HIS A 57 0.32 22.38 -7.60
C HIS A 57 -0.57 21.16 -7.44
N GLY A 58 -1.12 20.73 -8.57
CA GLY A 58 -1.87 19.50 -8.68
C GLY A 58 -1.84 18.98 -10.11
N ALA A 59 -1.92 17.68 -10.26
CA ALA A 59 -2.02 16.98 -11.53
C ALA A 59 -3.20 16.02 -11.51
N LEU A 60 -3.77 15.75 -12.68
CA LEU A 60 -4.92 14.88 -12.82
C LEU A 60 -4.86 14.09 -14.13
N VAL A 61 -5.20 12.81 -14.06
CA VAL A 61 -5.33 11.92 -15.22
C VAL A 61 -6.64 11.17 -15.13
N VAL A 62 -7.37 11.08 -16.24
CA VAL A 62 -8.55 10.24 -16.40
C VAL A 62 -8.33 9.25 -17.52
N ILE A 63 -8.51 7.96 -17.24
CA ILE A 63 -8.39 6.86 -18.20
C ILE A 63 -9.75 6.16 -18.35
N GLU A 64 -10.19 5.93 -19.58
CA GLU A 64 -11.29 5.03 -19.86
C GLU A 64 -10.81 3.58 -19.74
N ASN A 65 -11.43 2.80 -18.86
CA ASN A 65 -10.94 1.44 -18.57
C ASN A 65 -11.03 0.50 -19.78
N ALA A 66 -12.08 0.62 -20.59
CA ALA A 66 -12.32 -0.28 -21.71
C ALA A 66 -11.27 -0.16 -22.81
N THR A 67 -10.81 1.04 -23.11
CA THR A 67 -9.93 1.36 -24.25
C THR A 67 -8.50 1.67 -23.82
N GLY A 68 -8.29 2.15 -22.58
CA GLY A 68 -7.04 2.74 -22.11
C GLY A 68 -6.82 4.15 -22.62
N GLU A 69 -7.82 4.76 -23.25
CA GLU A 69 -7.71 6.12 -23.72
C GLU A 69 -7.66 7.11 -22.56
N ILE A 70 -6.75 8.07 -22.66
CA ILE A 70 -6.66 9.19 -21.73
C ILE A 70 -7.66 10.24 -22.14
N LEU A 71 -8.70 10.45 -21.32
CA LEU A 71 -9.79 11.39 -21.62
C LEU A 71 -9.54 12.79 -21.06
N ALA A 72 -8.74 12.90 -20.00
CA ALA A 72 -8.30 14.18 -19.46
C ALA A 72 -6.87 14.05 -18.90
N PHE A 73 -6.06 15.10 -19.10
CA PHE A 73 -4.67 15.13 -18.68
C PHE A 73 -4.25 16.55 -18.26
N HIS A 74 -3.91 16.72 -16.99
CA HIS A 74 -3.42 17.98 -16.43
C HIS A 74 -2.08 17.73 -15.74
N GLY A 75 -1.01 18.37 -16.24
CA GLY A 75 0.33 18.33 -15.59
C GLY A 75 0.45 19.37 -14.48
N SER A 76 -0.30 20.47 -14.56
CA SER A 76 -0.44 21.50 -13.52
C SER A 76 -1.81 22.16 -13.62
N SER A 77 -2.18 22.97 -12.63
CA SER A 77 -3.41 23.77 -12.65
C SER A 77 -3.31 25.00 -13.54
N ASP A 78 -2.10 25.54 -13.72
CA ASP A 78 -1.82 26.71 -14.58
C ASP A 78 -0.44 26.57 -15.22
N PHE A 79 -0.42 26.30 -16.52
CA PHE A 79 0.82 26.14 -17.29
C PHE A 79 1.63 27.45 -17.39
N GLU A 80 0.96 28.61 -17.41
CA GLU A 80 1.60 29.92 -17.53
C GLU A 80 2.16 30.46 -16.21
N SER A 81 1.91 29.76 -15.10
CA SER A 81 2.41 30.15 -13.80
C SER A 81 3.94 30.14 -13.78
N SER A 82 4.55 31.27 -13.38
CA SER A 82 5.98 31.38 -13.14
C SER A 82 6.51 30.47 -12.03
N ASN A 83 5.60 29.97 -11.17
CA ASN A 83 5.91 29.06 -10.09
C ASN A 83 5.81 27.59 -10.55
N GLY A 84 6.64 27.18 -11.50
CA GLY A 84 6.73 25.78 -11.93
C GLY A 84 5.57 25.28 -12.78
N GLY A 85 4.67 26.15 -13.30
CA GLY A 85 3.50 25.74 -14.07
C GLY A 85 3.81 24.84 -15.26
N GLN A 86 5.00 24.94 -15.86
CA GLN A 86 5.45 24.12 -16.98
C GLN A 86 5.93 22.72 -16.57
N VAL A 87 6.09 22.46 -15.28
CA VAL A 87 6.42 21.11 -14.79
C VAL A 87 5.23 20.19 -15.00
N ASN A 88 5.49 19.06 -15.66
CA ASN A 88 4.44 18.07 -15.89
C ASN A 88 4.30 17.13 -14.69
N GLY A 89 3.48 17.51 -13.70
CA GLY A 89 3.22 16.72 -12.48
C GLY A 89 2.61 15.35 -12.73
N ALA A 90 1.97 15.14 -13.89
CA ALA A 90 1.43 13.83 -14.24
C ALA A 90 2.54 12.83 -14.67
N LEU A 91 3.70 13.33 -15.08
CA LEU A 91 4.87 12.52 -15.48
C LEU A 91 6.04 12.61 -14.49
N SER A 92 6.05 13.60 -13.63
CA SER A 92 7.07 13.76 -12.59
C SER A 92 7.05 12.60 -11.61
N LEU A 93 8.24 12.13 -11.21
CA LEU A 93 8.38 11.09 -10.21
C LEU A 93 8.17 11.69 -8.81
N ARG A 94 7.28 11.10 -8.02
CA ARG A 94 6.90 11.53 -6.67
C ARG A 94 6.69 10.32 -5.77
N SER A 95 6.97 10.48 -4.48
CA SER A 95 6.78 9.41 -3.50
C SER A 95 5.31 8.93 -3.50
N ALA A 96 5.14 7.64 -3.76
CA ALA A 96 3.82 7.04 -3.95
C ALA A 96 2.97 6.99 -2.66
N GLY A 97 3.62 7.02 -1.48
CA GLY A 97 2.94 6.82 -0.22
C GLY A 97 2.13 5.50 -0.21
N SER A 98 1.05 5.48 0.52
CA SER A 98 0.20 4.28 0.69
C SER A 98 -0.53 3.81 -0.56
N THR A 99 -0.31 4.41 -1.73
CA THR A 99 -0.98 3.99 -2.98
C THR A 99 -0.47 2.67 -3.53
N LEU A 100 0.67 2.17 -3.07
CA LEU A 100 1.22 0.88 -3.49
C LEU A 100 0.66 -0.32 -2.71
N LYS A 101 0.04 -0.11 -1.55
CA LYS A 101 -0.53 -1.18 -0.70
C LYS A 101 -1.51 -2.13 -1.42
N PRO A 102 -2.42 -1.66 -2.31
CA PRO A 102 -3.33 -2.56 -3.01
C PRO A 102 -2.60 -3.65 -3.80
N PHE A 103 -1.43 -3.35 -4.36
CA PHE A 103 -0.64 -4.32 -5.13
C PHE A 103 0.02 -5.37 -4.22
N THR A 104 0.47 -5.00 -3.03
CA THR A 104 0.95 -5.94 -2.00
C THR A 104 -0.14 -6.93 -1.61
N TYR A 105 -1.35 -6.44 -1.31
CA TYR A 105 -2.45 -7.32 -0.94
C TYR A 105 -3.00 -8.13 -2.12
N ALA A 106 -2.95 -7.60 -3.35
CA ALA A 106 -3.28 -8.37 -4.55
C ALA A 106 -2.36 -9.59 -4.72
N LEU A 107 -1.04 -9.41 -4.52
CA LEU A 107 -0.08 -10.52 -4.49
C LEU A 107 -0.38 -11.53 -3.39
N ALA A 108 -0.77 -11.08 -2.20
CA ALA A 108 -1.14 -11.96 -1.10
C ALA A 108 -2.38 -12.83 -1.45
N PHE A 109 -3.38 -12.25 -2.08
CA PHE A 109 -4.55 -13.00 -2.56
C PHE A 109 -4.18 -13.98 -3.66
N GLN A 110 -3.36 -13.57 -4.62
CA GLN A 110 -2.98 -14.39 -5.76
C GLN A 110 -2.04 -15.54 -5.38
N ASN A 111 -0.98 -15.24 -4.62
CA ASN A 111 0.13 -16.18 -4.43
C ASN A 111 -0.03 -17.04 -3.17
N GLN A 112 -0.69 -16.53 -2.13
CA GLN A 112 -0.82 -17.22 -0.84
C GLN A 112 -2.24 -17.75 -0.56
N GLY A 113 -3.20 -17.47 -1.45
CA GLY A 113 -4.58 -17.91 -1.28
C GLY A 113 -5.28 -17.25 -0.08
N LEU A 114 -4.79 -16.11 0.36
CA LEU A 114 -5.43 -15.32 1.39
C LEU A 114 -6.73 -14.69 0.87
N TYR A 115 -7.55 -14.22 1.77
CA TYR A 115 -8.82 -13.58 1.43
C TYR A 115 -9.09 -12.37 2.35
N PRO A 116 -10.05 -11.49 2.06
CA PRO A 116 -10.27 -10.26 2.82
C PRO A 116 -10.50 -10.43 4.33
N GLY A 117 -11.07 -11.57 4.74
CA GLY A 117 -11.29 -11.89 6.15
C GLY A 117 -10.09 -12.50 6.88
N THR A 118 -9.00 -12.82 6.19
CA THR A 118 -7.77 -13.32 6.84
C THR A 118 -7.27 -12.32 7.87
N ILE A 119 -6.99 -12.81 9.08
CA ILE A 119 -6.46 -11.99 10.17
C ILE A 119 -4.95 -11.87 10.03
N ILE A 120 -4.48 -10.65 10.10
CA ILE A 120 -3.07 -10.28 10.10
C ILE A 120 -2.75 -9.47 11.35
N ALA A 121 -1.49 -9.50 11.77
CA ALA A 121 -1.06 -8.80 12.97
C ALA A 121 -0.69 -7.34 12.65
N ASP A 122 -1.27 -6.41 13.39
CA ASP A 122 -0.87 -5.01 13.46
C ASP A 122 -0.36 -4.73 14.87
N ILE A 123 0.85 -5.17 15.16
CA ILE A 123 1.50 -5.14 16.48
C ILE A 123 2.90 -4.53 16.37
N PRO A 124 3.49 -4.07 17.46
CA PRO A 124 4.86 -3.60 17.49
C PRO A 124 5.77 -4.60 16.76
N THR A 125 6.53 -4.13 15.80
CA THR A 125 7.42 -4.97 14.98
C THR A 125 8.63 -4.14 14.61
N ASP A 126 9.80 -4.63 15.00
CA ASP A 126 11.06 -4.00 14.66
C ASP A 126 11.63 -4.71 13.43
N TYR A 127 11.87 -3.97 12.37
CA TYR A 127 12.64 -4.40 11.22
C TYR A 127 14.01 -3.74 11.31
N GLN A 128 15.06 -4.56 11.33
CA GLN A 128 16.42 -4.03 11.20
C GLN A 128 16.73 -3.89 9.71
N THR A 129 17.06 -2.71 9.28
CA THR A 129 17.81 -2.45 8.06
C THR A 129 19.24 -2.15 8.42
N GLU A 130 20.18 -2.25 7.49
CA GLU A 130 21.63 -2.09 7.74
C GLU A 130 22.00 -0.76 8.46
N GLU A 131 21.14 0.25 8.42
CA GLU A 131 21.45 1.57 8.97
C GLU A 131 20.54 2.03 10.12
N VAL A 132 19.32 1.52 10.26
CA VAL A 132 18.34 2.03 11.25
C VAL A 132 17.41 0.93 11.74
N LEU A 133 17.12 0.95 13.04
CA LEU A 133 16.01 0.20 13.62
C LEU A 133 14.71 0.88 13.16
N ASP A 134 14.11 0.41 12.08
CA ASP A 134 12.85 0.95 11.57
C ASP A 134 11.68 0.22 12.25
N ALA A 135 11.10 0.90 13.24
CA ALA A 135 9.85 0.49 13.86
C ALA A 135 8.69 1.19 13.14
N PRO A 136 8.06 0.56 12.14
CA PRO A 136 7.01 1.20 11.38
C PRO A 136 5.84 1.57 12.28
N LYS A 137 5.28 2.77 12.06
CA LYS A 137 4.12 3.27 12.78
C LYS A 137 2.96 3.48 11.83
N ASN A 138 1.76 3.21 12.31
CA ASN A 138 0.56 3.64 11.63
C ASN A 138 0.42 5.17 11.71
N PHE A 139 -0.42 5.74 10.86
CA PHE A 139 -0.63 7.21 10.80
C PHE A 139 -1.13 7.78 12.14
N ASP A 140 -1.98 7.06 12.84
CA ASP A 140 -2.51 7.37 14.18
C ASP A 140 -1.54 7.02 15.31
N ARG A 141 -0.34 6.49 14.99
CA ARG A 141 0.71 6.04 15.93
C ARG A 141 0.28 4.91 16.87
N ARG A 142 -0.79 4.19 16.55
CA ARG A 142 -1.31 3.06 17.31
C ARG A 142 -1.11 1.74 16.58
N HIS A 143 -1.12 0.66 17.36
CA HIS A 143 -1.19 -0.71 16.84
C HIS A 143 -2.59 -1.28 17.09
N HIS A 144 -3.18 -1.87 16.07
CA HIS A 144 -4.59 -2.31 16.09
C HIS A 144 -4.77 -3.79 16.45
N GLY A 145 -3.67 -4.50 16.74
CA GLY A 145 -3.68 -5.91 17.08
C GLY A 145 -4.11 -6.81 15.95
N PRO A 146 -4.98 -7.79 16.18
CA PRO A 146 -5.55 -8.61 15.12
C PRO A 146 -6.51 -7.79 14.26
N VAL A 147 -6.23 -7.72 12.94
CA VAL A 147 -7.06 -7.01 11.96
C VAL A 147 -7.26 -7.87 10.72
N SER A 148 -8.43 -7.82 10.12
CA SER A 148 -8.64 -8.45 8.82
C SER A 148 -7.90 -7.69 7.71
N ILE A 149 -7.50 -8.38 6.64
CA ILE A 149 -6.91 -7.72 5.46
C ILE A 149 -7.83 -6.62 4.93
N ARG A 150 -9.16 -6.83 4.95
CA ARG A 150 -10.14 -5.81 4.58
C ARG A 150 -9.94 -4.52 5.35
N ASN A 151 -9.88 -4.62 6.68
CA ASN A 151 -9.72 -3.45 7.55
C ASN A 151 -8.31 -2.85 7.44
N ALA A 152 -7.28 -3.67 7.33
CA ALA A 152 -5.90 -3.21 7.18
C ALA A 152 -5.68 -2.40 5.90
N LEU A 153 -6.17 -2.89 4.75
CA LEU A 153 -6.08 -2.17 3.49
C LEU A 153 -7.04 -0.97 3.45
N GLY A 154 -8.29 -1.15 3.90
CA GLY A 154 -9.31 -0.08 3.93
C GLY A 154 -8.88 1.10 4.80
N SER A 155 -8.33 0.85 5.98
CA SER A 155 -7.78 1.87 6.89
C SER A 155 -6.34 2.23 6.60
N SER A 156 -5.74 1.66 5.56
CA SER A 156 -4.37 1.99 5.11
C SER A 156 -3.28 1.78 6.16
N LEU A 157 -3.38 0.75 7.02
CA LEU A 157 -2.40 0.48 8.07
C LEU A 157 -1.01 0.19 7.48
N ASN A 158 0.03 0.78 8.07
CA ASN A 158 1.41 0.64 7.60
C ASN A 158 2.04 -0.66 8.08
N VAL A 159 1.92 -0.93 9.38
CA VAL A 159 2.55 -2.10 10.02
C VAL A 159 2.05 -3.38 9.39
N SER A 160 0.73 -3.52 9.23
CA SER A 160 0.11 -4.67 8.56
C SER A 160 0.60 -4.85 7.12
N ALA A 161 0.77 -3.77 6.36
CA ALA A 161 1.23 -3.83 4.96
C ALA A 161 2.70 -4.27 4.87
N MET A 162 3.56 -3.75 5.74
CA MET A 162 4.97 -4.15 5.78
C MET A 162 5.12 -5.62 6.21
N ARG A 163 4.36 -6.06 7.22
CA ARG A 163 4.31 -7.48 7.62
C ARG A 163 3.84 -8.37 6.47
N MET A 164 2.83 -7.94 5.72
CA MET A 164 2.36 -8.67 4.54
C MET A 164 3.44 -8.76 3.46
N LEU A 165 4.15 -7.66 3.16
CA LEU A 165 5.23 -7.68 2.18
C LEU A 165 6.38 -8.60 2.62
N ASN A 166 6.73 -8.57 3.92
CA ASN A 166 7.72 -9.50 4.47
C ASN A 166 7.29 -10.96 4.34
N GLN A 167 6.00 -11.26 4.60
CA GLN A 167 5.43 -12.61 4.43
C GLN A 167 5.45 -13.06 2.96
N LEU A 168 5.35 -12.15 2.01
CA LEU A 168 5.49 -12.42 0.57
C LEU A 168 6.93 -12.73 0.12
N GLY A 169 7.91 -12.66 1.02
CA GLY A 169 9.32 -12.91 0.75
C GLY A 169 10.14 -11.62 0.54
N GLY A 170 9.64 -10.49 1.03
CA GLY A 170 10.32 -9.19 0.92
C GLY A 170 9.84 -8.33 -0.24
N PRO A 171 10.61 -7.31 -0.66
CA PRO A 171 10.19 -6.31 -1.63
C PRO A 171 10.13 -6.81 -3.08
N GLU A 172 10.88 -7.86 -3.44
CA GLU A 172 11.06 -8.34 -4.82
C GLU A 172 9.75 -8.69 -5.55
N PRO A 173 8.78 -9.40 -4.94
CA PRO A 173 7.51 -9.69 -5.61
C PRO A 173 6.73 -8.43 -6.00
N LEU A 174 6.72 -7.42 -5.12
CA LEU A 174 6.04 -6.15 -5.38
C LEU A 174 6.77 -5.35 -6.46
N HIS A 175 8.09 -5.26 -6.38
CA HIS A 175 8.94 -4.59 -7.35
C HIS A 175 8.75 -5.19 -8.76
N THR A 176 8.78 -6.52 -8.87
CA THR A 176 8.53 -7.23 -10.13
C THR A 176 7.12 -6.96 -10.68
N LEU A 177 6.09 -6.96 -9.81
CA LEU A 177 4.73 -6.64 -10.24
C LEU A 177 4.61 -5.21 -10.75
N LEU A 178 5.16 -4.23 -10.04
CA LEU A 178 5.11 -2.82 -10.43
C LEU A 178 5.77 -2.59 -11.79
N ASN A 179 6.93 -3.21 -12.05
CA ASN A 179 7.58 -3.16 -13.36
C ASN A 179 6.71 -3.78 -14.48
N LYS A 180 6.02 -4.89 -14.22
CA LYS A 180 5.06 -5.48 -15.18
C LYS A 180 3.85 -4.59 -15.46
N LEU A 181 3.54 -3.66 -14.55
CA LEU A 181 2.47 -2.66 -14.67
C LEU A 181 2.98 -1.32 -15.23
N ASP A 182 4.17 -1.28 -15.83
CA ASP A 182 4.83 -0.07 -16.35
C ASP A 182 5.06 1.03 -15.28
N VAL A 183 5.02 0.67 -14.00
CA VAL A 183 5.44 1.54 -12.89
C VAL A 183 6.93 1.32 -12.69
N LYS A 184 7.74 2.08 -13.44
CA LYS A 184 9.21 1.97 -13.40
C LYS A 184 9.74 2.53 -12.10
N LEU A 185 10.55 1.73 -11.43
CA LEU A 185 11.26 2.08 -10.21
C LEU A 185 12.74 2.34 -10.51
N SER A 186 13.32 3.34 -9.86
CA SER A 186 14.70 3.79 -10.13
C SER A 186 15.77 2.94 -9.44
N LEU A 187 15.42 2.28 -8.33
CA LEU A 187 16.34 1.47 -7.52
C LEU A 187 15.95 -0.01 -7.58
N GLN A 188 16.84 -0.87 -7.11
CA GLN A 188 16.57 -2.31 -6.97
C GLN A 188 15.62 -2.56 -5.77
N ALA A 189 14.94 -3.69 -5.78
CA ALA A 189 13.98 -4.05 -4.72
C ALA A 189 14.58 -3.99 -3.31
N ALA A 190 15.81 -4.50 -3.14
CA ALA A 190 16.50 -4.54 -1.87
C ALA A 190 16.73 -3.15 -1.26
N GLU A 191 17.02 -2.14 -2.10
CA GLU A 191 17.26 -0.76 -1.67
C GLU A 191 15.99 -0.08 -1.12
N TYR A 192 14.80 -0.46 -1.62
CA TYR A 192 13.53 0.00 -1.06
C TYR A 192 13.14 -0.73 0.22
N GLY A 193 13.58 -1.98 0.38
CA GLY A 193 13.20 -2.82 1.50
C GLY A 193 11.68 -2.96 1.64
N LEU A 194 11.21 -3.19 2.86
CA LEU A 194 9.77 -3.29 3.16
C LEU A 194 9.04 -1.95 3.03
N GLY A 195 9.77 -0.83 3.03
CA GLY A 195 9.24 0.51 2.78
C GLY A 195 8.56 0.66 1.42
N LEU A 196 8.87 -0.23 0.45
CA LEU A 196 8.24 -0.20 -0.87
C LEU A 196 6.70 -0.24 -0.79
N THR A 197 6.12 -1.06 0.10
CA THR A 197 4.65 -1.14 0.22
C THR A 197 4.00 0.11 0.79
N ILE A 198 4.74 0.93 1.52
CA ILE A 198 4.27 2.20 2.07
C ILE A 198 4.68 3.40 1.21
N GLY A 199 5.34 3.13 0.07
CA GLY A 199 5.57 4.09 -1.00
C GLY A 199 6.79 4.98 -0.83
N ASN A 200 7.90 4.45 -0.31
CA ASN A 200 9.20 5.13 -0.35
C ASN A 200 9.78 5.22 -1.78
N ALA A 201 9.14 4.56 -2.76
CA ALA A 201 9.48 4.67 -4.16
C ALA A 201 8.80 5.85 -4.84
N GLU A 202 9.49 6.47 -5.78
CA GLU A 202 8.95 7.55 -6.61
C GLU A 202 8.34 6.98 -7.88
N VAL A 203 7.12 7.43 -8.21
CA VAL A 203 6.34 6.97 -9.36
C VAL A 203 5.67 8.14 -10.07
N SER A 204 5.30 7.98 -11.35
CA SER A 204 4.50 8.99 -12.05
C SER A 204 3.00 8.77 -11.83
N LEU A 205 2.22 9.86 -11.81
CA LEU A 205 0.76 9.78 -11.70
C LEU A 205 0.16 8.97 -12.85
N LEU A 206 0.64 9.15 -14.07
CA LEU A 206 0.13 8.46 -15.25
C LEU A 206 0.31 6.93 -15.14
N SER A 207 1.53 6.48 -14.85
CA SER A 207 1.79 5.03 -14.74
C SER A 207 1.04 4.40 -13.57
N LEU A 208 0.97 5.09 -12.44
CA LEU A 208 0.20 4.62 -11.28
C LEU A 208 -1.31 4.58 -11.57
N THR A 209 -1.87 5.58 -12.29
CA THR A 209 -3.28 5.58 -12.71
C THR A 209 -3.57 4.39 -13.61
N ASN A 210 -2.67 4.06 -14.57
CA ASN A 210 -2.85 2.89 -15.42
C ASN A 210 -2.71 1.56 -14.65
N ALA A 211 -1.85 1.49 -13.64
CA ALA A 211 -1.77 0.33 -12.76
C ALA A 211 -3.09 0.10 -12.00
N TYR A 212 -3.75 1.16 -11.55
CA TYR A 212 -5.11 1.06 -10.96
C TYR A 212 -6.17 0.69 -12.00
N ALA A 213 -6.05 1.20 -13.23
CA ALA A 213 -6.93 0.77 -14.33
C ALA A 213 -6.78 -0.73 -14.64
N THR A 214 -5.60 -1.31 -14.45
CA THR A 214 -5.39 -2.76 -14.55
C THR A 214 -6.21 -3.53 -13.51
N ILE A 215 -6.30 -3.03 -12.27
CA ILE A 215 -7.18 -3.63 -11.25
C ILE A 215 -8.65 -3.50 -11.69
N ALA A 216 -9.06 -2.33 -12.19
CA ALA A 216 -10.42 -2.09 -12.70
C ALA A 216 -10.80 -3.03 -13.86
N ARG A 217 -9.83 -3.43 -14.69
CA ARG A 217 -9.94 -4.36 -15.82
C ARG A 217 -9.79 -5.83 -15.41
N LEU A 218 -9.84 -6.14 -14.11
CA LEU A 218 -9.68 -7.49 -13.58
C LEU A 218 -8.34 -8.15 -14.00
N GLY A 219 -7.27 -7.35 -14.03
CA GLY A 219 -5.91 -7.82 -14.28
C GLY A 219 -5.41 -7.61 -15.70
N GLU A 220 -6.24 -7.22 -16.66
CA GLU A 220 -5.82 -6.91 -18.02
C GLU A 220 -5.01 -5.61 -18.04
N HIS A 221 -3.73 -5.72 -18.34
CA HIS A 221 -2.81 -4.59 -18.45
C HIS A 221 -2.41 -4.32 -19.88
N PHE A 222 -2.49 -3.06 -20.28
CA PHE A 222 -1.97 -2.51 -21.53
C PHE A 222 -1.66 -1.02 -21.36
N PRO A 223 -0.74 -0.44 -22.16
CA PRO A 223 -0.35 0.95 -22.04
C PRO A 223 -1.52 1.92 -22.30
N PRO A 224 -1.61 3.03 -21.56
CA PRO A 224 -2.60 4.07 -21.84
C PRO A 224 -2.24 4.84 -23.11
N SER A 225 -3.24 5.37 -23.82
CA SER A 225 -3.06 6.06 -25.08
C SER A 225 -3.70 7.45 -25.11
N LEU A 226 -3.03 8.40 -25.74
CA LEU A 226 -3.55 9.73 -26.05
C LEU A 226 -4.15 9.82 -27.46
N ILE A 227 -4.06 8.74 -28.24
CA ILE A 227 -4.63 8.65 -29.58
C ILE A 227 -5.62 7.50 -29.65
N HIS A 228 -6.65 7.65 -30.46
CA HIS A 228 -7.59 6.56 -30.75
C HIS A 228 -6.84 5.43 -31.46
N GLN A 229 -6.68 4.31 -30.82
CA GLN A 229 -6.04 3.12 -31.38
C GLN A 229 -6.68 1.85 -30.85
N SER A 230 -6.54 0.76 -31.62
CA SER A 230 -6.91 -0.55 -31.13
C SER A 230 -6.01 -0.95 -29.96
N LYS A 231 -6.55 -1.71 -29.01
CA LYS A 231 -5.76 -2.28 -27.91
C LYS A 231 -4.50 -2.95 -28.44
N THR A 232 -3.37 -2.62 -27.87
CA THR A 232 -2.10 -3.33 -28.07
C THR A 232 -2.11 -4.64 -27.29
N ASN A 233 -1.06 -5.45 -27.44
CA ASN A 233 -0.93 -6.71 -26.74
C ASN A 233 -1.14 -6.54 -25.23
N SER A 234 -2.18 -7.20 -24.69
CA SER A 234 -2.49 -7.21 -23.26
C SER A 234 -1.67 -8.29 -22.55
N ILE A 235 -1.29 -8.02 -21.30
CA ILE A 235 -0.74 -9.00 -20.37
C ILE A 235 -1.65 -9.07 -19.13
N TYR A 236 -1.53 -10.15 -18.37
CA TYR A 236 -2.35 -10.40 -17.17
C TYR A 236 -1.45 -10.63 -15.94
N PRO A 237 -0.81 -9.58 -15.40
CA PRO A 237 0.09 -9.74 -14.24
C PRO A 237 -0.62 -10.05 -12.93
N LEU A 238 -1.93 -9.77 -12.85
CA LEU A 238 -2.79 -10.08 -11.72
C LEU A 238 -3.99 -10.94 -12.17
N THR A 239 -4.46 -11.81 -11.27
CA THR A 239 -5.66 -12.62 -11.52
C THR A 239 -6.93 -11.80 -11.35
N PRO A 240 -8.03 -12.14 -12.07
CA PRO A 240 -9.33 -11.49 -11.90
C PRO A 240 -9.85 -11.54 -10.45
N GLU A 241 -9.61 -12.66 -9.74
CA GLU A 241 -10.00 -12.84 -8.35
C GLU A 241 -9.29 -11.84 -7.43
N ALA A 242 -7.97 -11.73 -7.53
CA ALA A 242 -7.18 -10.80 -6.73
C ALA A 242 -7.62 -9.36 -6.99
N CYS A 243 -7.79 -8.97 -8.25
CA CYS A 243 -8.26 -7.64 -8.63
C CYS A 243 -9.66 -7.36 -8.09
N PHE A 244 -10.58 -8.33 -8.17
CA PHE A 244 -11.94 -8.15 -7.66
C PHE A 244 -11.95 -8.00 -6.13
N LEU A 245 -11.16 -8.80 -5.40
CA LEU A 245 -11.06 -8.70 -3.94
C LEU A 245 -10.51 -7.33 -3.52
N ILE A 246 -9.51 -6.80 -4.22
CA ILE A 246 -9.02 -5.42 -4.00
C ILE A 246 -10.12 -4.39 -4.29
N THR A 247 -10.83 -4.54 -5.41
CA THR A 247 -11.94 -3.65 -5.79
C THR A 247 -13.05 -3.64 -4.74
N ASP A 248 -13.41 -4.82 -4.23
CA ASP A 248 -14.45 -4.96 -3.18
C ASP A 248 -14.02 -4.26 -1.88
N ILE A 249 -12.76 -4.45 -1.43
CA ILE A 249 -12.22 -3.77 -0.24
C ILE A 249 -12.17 -2.26 -0.43
N LEU A 250 -11.58 -1.78 -1.53
CA LEU A 250 -11.41 -0.36 -1.77
C LEU A 250 -12.72 0.39 -2.07
N SER A 251 -13.81 -0.31 -2.36
CA SER A 251 -15.15 0.26 -2.51
C SER A 251 -16.01 0.17 -1.25
N ASP A 252 -15.48 -0.44 -0.18
CA ASP A 252 -16.18 -0.61 1.10
C ASP A 252 -15.93 0.60 2.01
N ASN A 253 -16.94 1.49 2.13
CA ASN A 253 -16.87 2.66 3.00
C ASN A 253 -16.71 2.28 4.50
N GLN A 254 -17.24 1.12 4.93
CA GLN A 254 -17.11 0.67 6.32
C GLN A 254 -15.67 0.24 6.63
N ALA A 255 -14.99 -0.42 5.68
CA ALA A 255 -13.60 -0.84 5.86
C ALA A 255 -12.65 0.36 6.07
N ARG A 256 -12.97 1.53 5.50
CA ARG A 256 -12.15 2.73 5.61
C ARG A 256 -12.61 3.71 6.70
N ALA A 257 -13.81 3.50 7.28
CA ALA A 257 -14.38 4.43 8.25
C ALA A 257 -13.51 4.63 9.48
N GLY A 258 -12.76 3.61 9.91
CA GLY A 258 -11.86 3.69 11.06
C GLY A 258 -10.74 4.73 10.91
N ALA A 259 -10.22 4.91 9.69
CA ALA A 259 -9.14 5.87 9.42
C ALA A 259 -9.65 7.21 8.88
N PHE A 260 -10.75 7.21 8.12
CA PHE A 260 -11.17 8.39 7.33
C PHE A 260 -12.55 8.93 7.73
N GLY A 261 -13.22 8.32 8.70
CA GLY A 261 -14.59 8.68 9.10
C GLY A 261 -15.65 8.26 8.07
N ASN A 262 -16.91 8.45 8.43
CA ASN A 262 -18.04 8.06 7.59
C ASN A 262 -18.37 9.11 6.51
N ASP A 263 -18.02 10.38 6.73
CA ASP A 263 -18.36 11.53 5.87
C ASP A 263 -17.12 12.15 5.21
N SER A 264 -16.25 11.30 4.67
CA SER A 264 -15.05 11.77 3.94
C SER A 264 -15.36 12.05 2.47
N SER A 265 -14.51 12.86 1.82
CA SER A 265 -14.54 13.10 0.37
C SER A 265 -14.39 11.85 -0.48
N LEU A 266 -14.02 10.70 0.15
CA LEU A 266 -13.91 9.41 -0.53
C LEU A 266 -15.25 8.68 -0.68
N ARG A 267 -16.32 9.18 -0.05
CA ARG A 267 -17.66 8.59 -0.14
C ARG A 267 -18.42 9.20 -1.29
N LEU A 268 -18.62 8.43 -2.33
CA LEU A 268 -19.42 8.78 -3.52
C LEU A 268 -20.84 8.20 -3.40
N PRO A 269 -21.85 8.75 -4.12
CA PRO A 269 -23.23 8.24 -4.11
C PRO A 269 -23.36 6.88 -4.83
N PHE A 270 -22.29 6.39 -5.45
CA PHE A 270 -22.17 5.07 -6.08
C PHE A 270 -20.91 4.37 -5.59
N ARG A 271 -20.83 3.06 -5.83
CA ARG A 271 -19.64 2.27 -5.44
C ARG A 271 -18.44 2.65 -6.31
N CYS A 272 -17.38 3.06 -5.66
CA CYS A 272 -16.10 3.44 -6.28
C CYS A 272 -14.95 2.92 -5.43
N ALA A 273 -14.02 2.22 -6.03
CA ALA A 273 -12.79 1.80 -5.38
C ALA A 273 -11.86 3.01 -5.25
N VAL A 274 -11.43 3.34 -4.04
CA VAL A 274 -10.60 4.54 -3.79
C VAL A 274 -9.47 4.21 -2.83
N LYS A 275 -8.28 4.71 -3.15
CA LYS A 275 -7.11 4.65 -2.28
C LYS A 275 -6.39 5.99 -2.24
N THR A 276 -6.09 6.46 -1.05
CA THR A 276 -5.28 7.65 -0.83
C THR A 276 -3.83 7.29 -0.50
N GLY A 277 -2.93 8.21 -0.79
CA GLY A 277 -1.55 8.20 -0.38
C GLY A 277 -1.16 9.54 0.21
N THR A 278 -0.29 9.52 1.19
CA THR A 278 0.37 10.69 1.77
C THR A 278 1.82 10.28 1.99
N SER A 279 2.74 11.02 1.42
CA SER A 279 4.17 10.78 1.64
C SER A 279 4.61 11.34 2.98
N SER A 280 5.82 10.98 3.41
CA SER A 280 6.45 11.54 4.61
C SER A 280 6.45 13.07 4.55
N ASP A 281 6.24 13.70 5.70
CA ASP A 281 6.21 15.17 5.85
C ASP A 281 5.15 15.88 5.00
N PHE A 282 4.10 15.18 4.56
CA PHE A 282 3.01 15.76 3.76
C PHE A 282 3.46 16.43 2.46
N ARG A 283 4.49 15.89 1.77
CA ARG A 283 5.00 16.50 0.52
C ARG A 283 4.17 16.11 -0.70
N ASP A 284 3.64 14.88 -0.72
CA ASP A 284 2.82 14.36 -1.81
C ASP A 284 1.49 13.82 -1.28
N ASN A 285 0.42 14.24 -1.87
CA ASN A 285 -0.93 13.77 -1.61
C ASN A 285 -1.54 13.14 -2.85
N TRP A 286 -2.02 11.93 -2.70
CA TRP A 286 -2.59 11.14 -3.78
C TRP A 286 -4.02 10.73 -3.48
N CYS A 287 -4.84 10.70 -4.52
CA CYS A 287 -6.12 10.01 -4.52
C CYS A 287 -6.28 9.30 -5.86
N LEU A 288 -6.28 7.98 -5.83
CA LEU A 288 -6.52 7.15 -7.02
C LEU A 288 -7.75 6.28 -6.79
N GLY A 289 -8.52 6.10 -7.83
CA GLY A 289 -9.68 5.24 -7.72
C GLY A 289 -10.36 5.01 -9.07
N PHE A 290 -11.29 4.08 -9.06
CA PHE A 290 -11.94 3.65 -10.28
C PHE A 290 -13.36 3.15 -10.05
N THR A 291 -14.14 3.22 -11.13
CA THR A 291 -15.40 2.52 -11.33
C THR A 291 -15.21 1.43 -12.39
N SER A 292 -16.29 0.82 -12.86
CA SER A 292 -16.22 -0.07 -14.03
C SER A 292 -15.78 0.63 -15.32
N HIS A 293 -16.01 1.93 -15.44
CA HIS A 293 -15.80 2.68 -16.69
C HIS A 293 -14.53 3.51 -16.71
N TYR A 294 -14.21 4.18 -15.61
CA TYR A 294 -13.13 5.16 -15.55
C TYR A 294 -12.21 4.94 -14.37
N THR A 295 -10.93 5.22 -14.58
CA THR A 295 -9.92 5.34 -13.53
C THR A 295 -9.43 6.78 -13.49
N VAL A 296 -9.40 7.36 -12.28
CA VAL A 296 -8.95 8.72 -12.03
C VAL A 296 -7.78 8.69 -11.06
N GLY A 297 -6.70 9.38 -11.42
CA GLY A 297 -5.59 9.67 -10.55
C GLY A 297 -5.45 11.16 -10.32
N VAL A 298 -5.23 11.56 -9.08
CA VAL A 298 -4.97 12.95 -8.66
C VAL A 298 -3.75 12.97 -7.76
N TRP A 299 -2.84 13.89 -8.04
CA TRP A 299 -1.72 14.27 -7.19
C TRP A 299 -1.83 15.75 -6.81
N VAL A 300 -1.48 16.08 -5.56
CA VAL A 300 -1.43 17.44 -5.03
C VAL A 300 -0.14 17.58 -4.21
N GLY A 301 0.59 18.66 -4.40
CA GLY A 301 1.86 18.92 -3.72
C GLY A 301 2.56 20.17 -4.22
N ASN A 302 3.87 20.26 -3.96
CA ASN A 302 4.72 21.34 -4.43
C ASN A 302 5.82 20.79 -5.34
N PHE A 303 6.07 21.41 -6.50
CA PHE A 303 7.09 20.95 -7.43
C PHE A 303 8.50 21.08 -6.87
N ASP A 304 8.72 22.03 -5.97
CA ASP A 304 9.98 22.23 -5.23
C ASP A 304 10.14 21.28 -4.03
N ASN A 305 9.18 20.36 -3.84
CA ASN A 305 9.18 19.38 -2.77
C ASN A 305 9.03 19.97 -1.35
N THR A 306 8.58 21.22 -1.19
CA THR A 306 8.29 21.79 0.12
C THR A 306 7.07 21.12 0.76
N PRO A 307 7.07 20.88 2.10
CA PRO A 307 5.95 20.24 2.79
C PRO A 307 4.68 21.09 2.76
N MET A 308 3.55 20.43 2.64
CA MET A 308 2.23 21.02 2.81
C MET A 308 1.84 21.06 4.30
N ALA A 309 1.02 22.04 4.71
CA ALA A 309 0.65 22.24 6.11
C ALA A 309 -0.48 21.31 6.57
N GLY A 310 -0.15 20.08 7.00
CA GLY A 310 -1.09 19.16 7.64
C GLY A 310 -2.20 18.63 6.72
N ILE A 311 -1.93 18.51 5.42
CA ILE A 311 -2.88 18.02 4.43
C ILE A 311 -2.56 16.56 4.07
N SER A 312 -3.58 15.72 4.10
CA SER A 312 -3.50 14.31 3.69
C SER A 312 -4.13 14.10 2.29
N GLY A 313 -3.92 12.93 1.71
CA GLY A 313 -4.57 12.56 0.45
C GLY A 313 -6.09 12.68 0.46
N VAL A 314 -6.74 12.59 1.63
CA VAL A 314 -8.20 12.77 1.78
C VAL A 314 -8.61 14.23 1.65
N THR A 315 -7.84 15.15 2.23
CA THR A 315 -8.18 16.58 2.31
C THR A 315 -7.57 17.39 1.18
N GLY A 316 -6.50 16.91 0.54
CA GLY A 316 -5.86 17.54 -0.62
C GLY A 316 -6.41 16.99 -1.94
N ALA A 317 -6.00 15.80 -2.33
CA ALA A 317 -6.39 15.19 -3.61
C ALA A 317 -7.83 14.64 -3.64
N GLY A 318 -8.37 14.26 -2.47
CA GLY A 318 -9.71 13.66 -2.34
C GLY A 318 -10.85 14.49 -2.92
N PRO A 319 -11.00 15.80 -2.61
CA PRO A 319 -12.05 16.64 -3.16
C PRO A 319 -12.01 16.77 -4.70
N ILE A 320 -10.81 16.87 -5.28
CA ILE A 320 -10.60 16.92 -6.73
C ILE A 320 -11.05 15.61 -7.36
N PHE A 321 -10.63 14.48 -6.80
CA PHE A 321 -11.03 13.14 -7.22
C PHE A 321 -12.56 12.97 -7.14
N HIS A 322 -13.17 13.34 -6.02
CA HIS A 322 -14.61 13.23 -5.79
C HIS A 322 -15.41 13.96 -6.85
N ARG A 323 -15.10 15.24 -7.07
CA ARG A 323 -15.80 16.07 -8.07
C ARG A 323 -15.58 15.57 -9.49
N THR A 324 -14.36 15.09 -9.80
CA THR A 324 -14.06 14.49 -11.10
C THR A 324 -14.90 13.24 -11.35
N MET A 325 -14.99 12.35 -10.36
CA MET A 325 -15.82 11.14 -10.45
C MET A 325 -17.32 11.48 -10.60
N LEU A 326 -17.82 12.50 -9.90
CA LEU A 326 -19.19 12.97 -10.08
C LEU A 326 -19.41 13.52 -11.49
N ALA A 327 -18.46 14.27 -12.03
CA ALA A 327 -18.55 14.81 -13.39
C ALA A 327 -18.57 13.72 -14.47
N LEU A 328 -17.81 12.63 -14.27
CA LEU A 328 -17.76 11.47 -15.17
C LEU A 328 -19.05 10.65 -15.18
N HIS A 329 -19.83 10.68 -14.09
CA HIS A 329 -21.03 9.86 -13.89
C HIS A 329 -22.31 10.69 -13.73
N GLN A 330 -22.35 11.91 -14.31
CA GLN A 330 -23.50 12.79 -14.18
C GLN A 330 -24.80 12.19 -14.72
N GLU A 331 -24.73 11.48 -15.84
CA GLU A 331 -25.92 10.95 -16.52
C GLU A 331 -26.33 9.58 -15.95
N HIS A 332 -25.35 8.72 -15.61
CA HIS A 332 -25.62 7.35 -15.16
C HIS A 332 -24.65 6.92 -14.07
N ALA A 333 -25.20 6.40 -12.98
CA ALA A 333 -24.37 5.74 -11.95
C ALA A 333 -23.71 4.48 -12.55
N PRO A 334 -22.41 4.24 -12.28
CA PRO A 334 -21.72 3.07 -12.81
C PRO A 334 -22.25 1.78 -12.18
N ALA A 335 -22.41 0.75 -12.99
CA ALA A 335 -22.67 -0.59 -12.48
C ALA A 335 -21.41 -1.10 -11.72
N PHE A 336 -21.62 -1.77 -10.59
CA PHE A 336 -20.51 -2.44 -9.93
C PHE A 336 -20.29 -3.80 -10.60
N PRO A 337 -19.03 -4.20 -10.88
CA PRO A 337 -18.75 -5.47 -11.55
C PRO A 337 -19.23 -6.65 -10.69
N SER A 338 -19.68 -7.71 -11.36
CA SER A 338 -20.00 -8.98 -10.69
C SER A 338 -18.73 -9.71 -10.28
N PRO A 339 -18.72 -10.41 -9.14
CA PRO A 339 -17.58 -11.21 -8.74
C PRO A 339 -17.30 -12.34 -9.75
N PRO A 340 -16.04 -12.67 -10.02
CA PRO A 340 -15.67 -13.86 -10.75
C PRO A 340 -16.36 -15.12 -10.18
N HIS A 341 -16.73 -16.05 -11.05
CA HIS A 341 -17.41 -17.30 -10.64
C HIS A 341 -16.58 -18.19 -9.70
N SER A 342 -15.27 -18.02 -9.68
CA SER A 342 -14.33 -18.67 -8.77
C SER A 342 -14.40 -18.15 -7.33
N LEU A 343 -15.05 -16.98 -7.08
CA LEU A 343 -15.29 -16.46 -5.76
C LEU A 343 -16.64 -16.90 -5.21
N VAL A 344 -16.70 -17.12 -3.90
CA VAL A 344 -17.92 -17.42 -3.15
C VAL A 344 -18.01 -16.53 -1.91
N ARG A 345 -19.23 -16.19 -1.51
CA ARG A 345 -19.47 -15.45 -0.28
C ARG A 345 -19.70 -16.41 0.88
N ILE A 346 -18.80 -16.41 1.85
CA ILE A 346 -18.82 -17.26 3.04
C ILE A 346 -19.17 -16.46 4.31
N SER A 347 -19.63 -17.15 5.34
CA SER A 347 -19.81 -16.60 6.69
C SER A 347 -18.56 -16.87 7.52
N VAL A 348 -18.00 -15.86 8.17
CA VAL A 348 -16.74 -15.95 8.93
C VAL A 348 -16.89 -15.32 10.33
N ASP A 349 -16.10 -15.80 11.27
CA ASP A 349 -15.84 -15.05 12.51
C ASP A 349 -14.77 -13.99 12.22
N GLU A 350 -15.11 -12.71 12.39
CA GLU A 350 -14.21 -11.59 12.10
C GLU A 350 -12.98 -11.50 13.01
N ARG A 351 -12.95 -12.29 14.11
CA ARG A 351 -11.84 -12.33 15.07
C ARG A 351 -10.76 -13.33 14.66
N THR A 352 -11.18 -14.48 14.09
CA THR A 352 -10.28 -15.57 13.70
C THR A 352 -10.04 -15.66 12.20
N GLY A 353 -10.95 -15.11 11.38
CA GLY A 353 -10.95 -15.32 9.94
C GLY A 353 -11.40 -16.74 9.54
N HIS A 354 -11.83 -17.57 10.47
CA HIS A 354 -12.31 -18.92 10.17
C HIS A 354 -13.77 -18.90 9.70
N TYR A 355 -14.14 -19.82 8.81
CA TYR A 355 -15.49 -19.85 8.25
C TYR A 355 -16.44 -20.71 9.10
N PHE A 356 -17.71 -20.33 9.11
CA PHE A 356 -18.79 -21.14 9.70
C PHE A 356 -19.26 -22.16 8.67
N PRO A 357 -19.08 -23.49 8.92
CA PRO A 357 -19.55 -24.54 8.01
C PRO A 357 -21.09 -24.54 7.83
N THR A 358 -21.79 -24.07 8.86
CA THR A 358 -23.24 -23.86 8.86
C THR A 358 -23.55 -22.40 9.07
N LEU A 359 -24.58 -21.88 8.40
CA LEU A 359 -24.97 -20.48 8.55
C LEU A 359 -25.29 -20.16 10.03
N PRO A 360 -24.59 -19.24 10.68
CA PRO A 360 -24.84 -18.88 12.06
C PRO A 360 -26.20 -18.21 12.19
N LYS A 361 -26.80 -18.28 13.41
CA LYS A 361 -28.07 -17.62 13.70
C LYS A 361 -27.96 -16.11 13.53
N LYS A 362 -29.07 -15.47 13.13
CA LYS A 362 -29.13 -14.01 13.05
C LYS A 362 -28.78 -13.39 14.41
N GLY A 363 -27.83 -12.46 14.43
CA GLY A 363 -27.35 -11.81 15.67
C GLY A 363 -26.19 -12.53 16.35
N THR A 364 -25.61 -13.57 15.75
CA THR A 364 -24.34 -14.15 16.21
C THR A 364 -23.27 -13.04 16.22
N PRO A 365 -22.63 -12.77 17.39
CA PRO A 365 -21.62 -11.75 17.49
C PRO A 365 -20.40 -12.09 16.62
N TYR A 366 -19.70 -11.05 16.12
CA TYR A 366 -18.50 -11.19 15.29
C TYR A 366 -18.70 -11.95 13.98
N HIS A 367 -19.97 -12.17 13.56
CA HIS A 367 -20.28 -12.79 12.27
C HIS A 367 -20.24 -11.76 11.15
N LYS A 368 -19.44 -12.06 10.12
CA LYS A 368 -19.32 -11.24 8.91
C LYS A 368 -19.43 -12.12 7.65
N ARG A 369 -19.87 -11.54 6.55
CA ARG A 369 -19.85 -12.22 5.23
C ARG A 369 -18.71 -11.69 4.41
N GLU A 370 -17.86 -12.59 3.92
CA GLU A 370 -16.68 -12.25 3.12
C GLU A 370 -16.63 -13.02 1.80
N LEU A 371 -15.96 -12.45 0.79
CA LEU A 371 -15.63 -13.13 -0.45
C LEU A 371 -14.38 -13.97 -0.27
N CYS A 372 -14.38 -15.17 -0.80
CA CYS A 372 -13.27 -16.11 -0.71
C CYS A 372 -13.16 -16.93 -1.99
N PRO A 373 -11.96 -17.32 -2.46
CA PRO A 373 -11.79 -18.29 -3.53
C PRO A 373 -12.44 -19.62 -3.14
N LYS A 374 -13.21 -20.22 -4.06
CA LYS A 374 -13.95 -21.48 -3.82
C LYS A 374 -13.06 -22.66 -3.51
N ASP A 375 -11.89 -22.70 -4.11
CA ASP A 375 -10.87 -23.75 -4.01
C ASP A 375 -9.94 -23.61 -2.81
N ARG A 376 -10.05 -22.49 -2.07
CA ARG A 376 -9.15 -22.14 -0.94
C ARG A 376 -9.95 -21.58 0.24
N LEU A 377 -10.93 -22.32 0.72
CA LEU A 377 -11.68 -21.93 1.91
C LEU A 377 -10.74 -21.88 3.12
N PRO A 378 -10.90 -20.88 4.02
CA PRO A 378 -10.14 -20.84 5.27
C PRO A 378 -10.49 -22.04 6.17
N LEU A 379 -9.82 -22.20 7.30
CA LEU A 379 -10.15 -23.22 8.27
C LEU A 379 -11.58 -23.02 8.80
N PRO A 380 -12.31 -24.11 9.10
CA PRO A 380 -13.60 -24.00 9.78
C PRO A 380 -13.42 -23.54 11.23
N VAL A 381 -14.37 -22.77 11.74
CA VAL A 381 -14.43 -22.42 13.18
C VAL A 381 -14.42 -23.68 14.03
N SER A 382 -13.56 -23.71 15.03
CA SER A 382 -13.44 -24.81 16.00
C SER A 382 -13.45 -24.31 17.44
N ASN A 383 -13.70 -25.20 18.41
CA ASN A 383 -13.61 -24.84 19.82
C ASN A 383 -12.20 -24.45 20.27
N GLN A 384 -11.17 -24.87 19.53
CA GLN A 384 -9.77 -24.54 19.82
C GLN A 384 -9.43 -23.08 19.48
N ASP A 385 -10.29 -22.40 18.71
CA ASP A 385 -10.11 -21.00 18.38
C ASP A 385 -10.46 -20.07 19.54
N TYR A 386 -11.07 -20.61 20.62
CA TYR A 386 -11.63 -19.81 21.69
C TYR A 386 -11.22 -20.27 23.08
N HIS A 387 -11.00 -19.31 23.94
CA HIS A 387 -10.94 -19.48 25.37
C HIS A 387 -12.33 -19.94 25.92
N PRO A 388 -12.39 -20.64 27.07
CA PRO A 388 -13.68 -21.10 27.67
C PRO A 388 -14.74 -20.00 27.85
N ASP A 389 -14.32 -18.75 28.03
CA ASP A 389 -15.21 -17.58 28.15
C ASP A 389 -15.66 -17.01 26.78
N LYS A 390 -15.35 -17.70 25.66
CA LYS A 390 -15.73 -17.35 24.29
C LYS A 390 -14.94 -16.20 23.64
N ARG A 391 -13.90 -15.70 24.28
CA ARG A 391 -12.93 -14.81 23.61
C ARG A 391 -12.11 -15.59 22.61
N ALA A 392 -11.77 -14.98 21.45
CA ALA A 392 -10.89 -15.62 20.49
C ALA A 392 -9.45 -15.66 21.02
N LEU A 393 -8.76 -16.78 20.80
CA LEU A 393 -7.39 -16.96 21.25
C LEU A 393 -6.40 -16.30 20.29
N LEU A 394 -5.44 -15.58 20.84
CA LEU A 394 -4.30 -15.00 20.15
C LEU A 394 -3.02 -15.71 20.54
N SER A 395 -2.11 -15.84 19.59
CA SER A 395 -0.75 -16.34 19.86
C SER A 395 0.01 -15.39 20.79
N LEU A 396 1.09 -15.87 21.38
CA LEU A 396 1.97 -15.07 22.24
C LEU A 396 2.66 -13.91 21.51
N ASP A 397 2.69 -13.92 20.19
CA ASP A 397 3.19 -12.79 19.40
C ASP A 397 2.46 -11.48 19.68
N TYR A 398 1.20 -11.57 20.12
CA TYR A 398 0.39 -10.43 20.50
C TYR A 398 0.60 -9.96 21.95
N ALA A 399 1.46 -10.61 22.75
CA ALA A 399 1.54 -10.36 24.18
C ALA A 399 1.89 -8.90 24.53
N GLU A 400 2.84 -8.29 23.81
CA GLU A 400 3.22 -6.90 24.03
C GLU A 400 2.06 -5.95 23.71
N TRP A 401 1.44 -6.12 22.55
CA TRP A 401 0.25 -5.32 22.17
C TRP A 401 -0.90 -5.58 23.14
N PHE A 402 -1.13 -6.84 23.56
CA PHE A 402 -2.23 -7.21 24.44
C PHE A 402 -2.18 -6.49 25.80
N GLN A 403 -0.98 -6.18 26.30
CA GLN A 403 -0.72 -5.47 27.54
C GLN A 403 -0.63 -3.95 27.35
N SER A 404 -0.64 -3.46 26.13
CA SER A 404 -0.49 -2.02 25.84
C SER A 404 -1.83 -1.28 25.91
N ASP A 405 -1.77 0.05 26.04
CA ASP A 405 -2.93 0.95 25.98
C ASP A 405 -3.62 0.96 24.60
N ASP A 406 -2.95 0.44 23.57
CA ASP A 406 -3.53 0.28 22.24
C ASP A 406 -4.61 -0.82 22.18
N ASN A 407 -4.63 -1.73 23.16
CA ASN A 407 -5.59 -2.84 23.20
C ASN A 407 -6.97 -2.41 23.69
N ILE A 408 -7.75 -1.83 22.81
CA ILE A 408 -9.18 -1.55 23.07
C ILE A 408 -10.08 -2.77 22.84
N LYS A 409 -9.52 -3.91 22.41
CA LYS A 409 -10.25 -5.15 22.04
C LYS A 409 -10.17 -6.25 23.08
N SER A 410 -9.72 -5.97 24.30
CA SER A 410 -9.48 -6.96 25.36
C SER A 410 -10.67 -7.89 25.66
N ARG A 411 -11.90 -7.40 25.43
CA ARG A 411 -13.14 -8.18 25.63
C ARG A 411 -13.40 -9.22 24.53
N ALA A 412 -12.79 -9.07 23.36
CA ALA A 412 -12.99 -9.95 22.21
C ALA A 412 -11.94 -11.06 22.15
N PHE A 413 -10.78 -10.84 22.79
CA PHE A 413 -9.61 -11.71 22.68
C PHE A 413 -9.05 -12.13 24.03
N ALA A 414 -8.37 -13.29 24.05
CA ALA A 414 -7.56 -13.78 25.15
C ALA A 414 -6.22 -14.26 24.57
N LEU A 415 -5.15 -14.18 25.36
CA LEU A 415 -3.88 -14.81 24.98
C LEU A 415 -3.99 -16.32 25.24
N SER A 416 -3.37 -17.12 24.37
CA SER A 416 -3.23 -18.56 24.56
C SER A 416 -2.22 -18.83 25.67
N ASP A 417 -2.60 -19.63 26.67
CA ASP A 417 -1.69 -20.04 27.75
C ASP A 417 -0.63 -21.05 27.26
N SER A 418 -0.87 -21.74 26.15
CA SER A 418 -0.01 -22.75 25.55
C SER A 418 -0.41 -22.93 24.07
N GLY A 419 0.01 -22.04 23.24
CA GLY A 419 -0.02 -22.27 21.80
C GLY A 419 1.39 -22.59 21.30
N PRO A 420 1.56 -23.42 20.26
CA PRO A 420 2.84 -23.39 19.58
C PRO A 420 3.07 -21.93 19.18
N ILE A 421 4.22 -21.40 19.56
CA ILE A 421 4.80 -20.23 18.89
C ILE A 421 4.76 -20.66 17.43
N THR A 422 3.72 -20.17 16.68
CA THR A 422 3.55 -20.57 15.30
C THR A 422 4.78 -20.09 14.58
N SER A 423 5.74 -21.00 14.46
CA SER A 423 6.93 -21.02 13.63
C SER A 423 7.42 -19.62 13.14
N LEU A 424 7.67 -18.70 14.05
CA LEU A 424 8.73 -17.76 13.81
C LEU A 424 10.00 -18.59 13.99
N SER A 425 10.49 -19.18 12.90
CA SER A 425 11.83 -19.77 12.91
C SER A 425 12.73 -18.71 13.51
N LEU A 426 13.48 -19.09 14.55
CA LEU A 426 14.46 -18.22 15.17
C LEU A 426 15.34 -17.63 14.06
N LYS A 427 15.55 -16.31 14.06
CA LYS A 427 16.32 -15.61 13.02
C LYS A 427 17.24 -14.59 13.66
N PHE A 428 18.43 -14.47 13.10
CA PHE A 428 19.29 -13.34 13.35
C PHE A 428 18.72 -12.09 12.67
N LEU A 429 18.73 -10.99 13.38
CA LEU A 429 18.47 -9.66 12.84
C LEU A 429 19.76 -8.85 12.76
N ALA A 430 20.70 -9.09 13.70
CA ALA A 430 22.09 -8.59 13.69
C ALA A 430 22.99 -9.52 14.52
N PRO A 431 24.15 -9.91 14.00
CA PRO A 431 24.65 -9.72 12.64
C PRO A 431 23.85 -10.51 11.61
N LEU A 432 23.92 -10.09 10.34
CA LEU A 432 23.39 -10.87 9.23
C LEU A 432 24.36 -11.97 8.83
N PRO A 433 23.88 -13.18 8.51
CA PRO A 433 24.73 -14.25 8.05
C PRO A 433 25.53 -13.87 6.80
N GLY A 434 26.87 -14.06 6.85
CA GLY A 434 27.77 -13.74 5.76
C GLY A 434 28.11 -12.25 5.60
N ALA A 435 27.64 -11.37 6.48
CA ALA A 435 27.99 -9.94 6.46
C ALA A 435 29.46 -9.70 6.82
N THR A 436 30.06 -8.64 6.28
CA THR A 436 31.35 -8.11 6.71
C THR A 436 31.14 -6.79 7.42
N TYR A 437 31.66 -6.68 8.64
CA TYR A 437 31.67 -5.45 9.44
C TYR A 437 33.07 -4.86 9.41
N TYR A 438 33.17 -3.54 9.30
CA TYR A 438 34.45 -2.83 9.26
C TYR A 438 34.68 -2.06 10.56
N LEU A 439 35.83 -2.27 11.18
CA LEU A 439 36.29 -1.46 12.31
C LEU A 439 37.12 -0.31 11.75
N ASP A 440 36.69 0.90 12.00
CA ASP A 440 37.45 2.11 11.67
C ASP A 440 38.03 2.70 12.95
N PRO A 441 39.36 2.59 13.20
CA PRO A 441 40.00 3.12 14.38
C PRO A 441 40.04 4.65 14.41
N GLU A 442 39.78 5.35 13.30
CA GLU A 442 39.77 6.82 13.21
C GLU A 442 38.39 7.43 13.56
N LEU A 443 37.33 6.62 13.64
CA LEU A 443 35.99 7.11 14.01
C LEU A 443 35.87 7.31 15.54
N PRO A 444 35.47 8.47 16.02
CA PRO A 444 35.22 8.72 17.45
C PRO A 444 33.97 7.97 17.91
N GLY A 445 34.13 7.00 18.81
CA GLY A 445 33.02 6.27 19.44
C GLY A 445 33.34 4.79 19.64
N ASN A 446 32.42 4.03 20.24
CA ASN A 446 32.54 2.57 20.38
C ASN A 446 32.17 1.86 19.07
N THR A 447 33.00 2.00 18.05
CA THR A 447 32.79 1.35 16.72
C THR A 447 32.99 -0.17 16.80
N ASP A 448 33.57 -0.66 17.90
CA ASP A 448 33.80 -2.07 18.21
C ASP A 448 32.60 -2.77 18.87
N GLN A 449 31.49 -2.08 19.10
CA GLN A 449 30.30 -2.63 19.75
C GLN A 449 29.18 -2.92 18.76
N LEU A 450 28.86 -4.18 18.55
CA LEU A 450 27.72 -4.62 17.76
C LEU A 450 26.53 -4.96 18.66
N LYS A 451 25.42 -4.26 18.51
CA LYS A 451 24.16 -4.63 19.17
C LYS A 451 23.58 -5.88 18.52
N LEU A 452 23.42 -6.95 19.27
CA LEU A 452 22.85 -8.19 18.79
C LEU A 452 21.31 -8.10 18.70
N GLY A 453 20.76 -8.59 17.61
CA GLY A 453 19.34 -8.59 17.34
C GLY A 453 18.80 -9.97 16.93
N ALA A 454 17.64 -10.33 17.48
CA ALA A 454 16.89 -11.52 17.11
C ALA A 454 15.42 -11.17 16.93
N ASN A 455 14.72 -11.96 16.09
CA ASN A 455 13.28 -11.78 15.87
C ASN A 455 12.40 -12.21 17.05
N LEU A 456 12.98 -12.87 18.06
CA LEU A 456 12.30 -13.27 19.30
C LEU A 456 12.99 -12.62 20.50
N LYS A 457 12.20 -12.25 21.52
CA LYS A 457 12.71 -11.78 22.83
C LYS A 457 13.12 -12.98 23.71
N ASN A 458 13.86 -12.71 24.77
CA ASN A 458 14.34 -13.72 25.75
C ASN A 458 15.20 -14.81 25.14
N VAL A 459 16.01 -14.49 24.15
CA VAL A 459 16.96 -15.39 23.52
C VAL A 459 18.30 -15.38 24.22
N ILE A 460 19.02 -16.52 24.15
CA ILE A 460 20.38 -16.68 24.70
C ILE A 460 21.37 -16.57 23.55
N TRP A 461 22.31 -15.66 23.70
CA TRP A 461 23.43 -15.45 22.79
C TRP A 461 24.69 -16.10 23.32
N THR A 462 25.39 -16.88 22.51
CA THR A 462 26.68 -17.44 22.82
C THR A 462 27.63 -17.31 21.63
N SER A 463 28.93 -17.16 21.91
CA SER A 463 30.00 -17.18 20.92
C SER A 463 31.29 -17.65 21.57
N ASP A 464 32.06 -18.39 20.82
CA ASP A 464 33.42 -18.85 21.27
C ASP A 464 34.50 -17.81 20.95
N THR A 465 34.17 -16.81 20.09
CA THR A 465 35.15 -15.85 19.54
C THR A 465 34.85 -14.40 19.96
N LEU A 466 33.68 -14.10 20.50
CA LEU A 466 33.27 -12.74 20.87
C LEU A 466 32.83 -12.68 22.33
N ASN A 467 33.15 -11.55 22.98
CA ASN A 467 32.63 -11.24 24.31
C ASN A 467 31.25 -10.58 24.19
N ILE A 468 30.24 -11.21 24.81
CA ILE A 468 28.83 -10.73 24.74
C ILE A 468 28.39 -10.30 26.13
N ILE A 469 28.02 -8.99 26.24
CA ILE A 469 27.51 -8.40 27.48
C ILE A 469 26.21 -7.69 27.19
N ARG A 470 25.12 -8.10 27.85
CA ARG A 470 23.80 -7.46 27.76
C ARG A 470 23.30 -7.28 26.33
N GLY A 471 23.53 -8.28 25.46
CA GLY A 471 23.08 -8.24 24.06
C GLY A 471 23.93 -7.33 23.15
N GLN A 472 25.14 -7.02 23.56
CA GLN A 472 26.16 -6.37 22.75
C GLN A 472 27.38 -7.26 22.64
N ALA A 473 27.91 -7.41 21.43
CA ALA A 473 29.16 -8.14 21.18
C ALA A 473 30.30 -7.15 20.92
N THR A 474 31.43 -7.35 21.54
CA THR A 474 32.66 -6.62 21.22
C THR A 474 33.31 -7.26 20.02
N LEU A 475 33.40 -6.52 18.90
CA LEU A 475 34.00 -6.99 17.67
C LEU A 475 35.51 -6.95 17.71
N THR A 476 36.13 -7.99 17.14
CA THR A 476 37.56 -8.05 16.87
C THR A 476 37.78 -8.52 15.44
N PRO A 477 38.86 -8.13 14.73
CA PRO A 477 39.11 -8.62 13.38
C PRO A 477 39.14 -10.13 13.28
N GLY A 478 38.46 -10.71 12.28
CA GLY A 478 38.41 -12.16 12.06
C GLY A 478 37.04 -12.67 11.62
N ILE A 479 36.93 -13.98 11.46
CA ILE A 479 35.65 -14.67 11.21
C ILE A 479 35.07 -15.10 12.55
N HIS A 480 33.80 -14.74 12.77
CA HIS A 480 33.09 -14.99 14.01
C HIS A 480 31.86 -15.83 13.82
N GLN A 481 31.55 -16.66 14.80
CA GLN A 481 30.33 -17.44 14.85
C GLN A 481 29.52 -17.09 16.09
N LEU A 482 28.27 -16.75 15.90
CA LEU A 482 27.27 -16.51 16.95
C LEU A 482 26.25 -17.63 16.94
N GLN A 483 25.92 -18.11 18.12
CA GLN A 483 24.82 -19.04 18.33
C GLN A 483 23.68 -18.31 19.04
N LEU A 484 22.49 -18.49 18.52
CA LEU A 484 21.26 -17.96 19.08
C LEU A 484 20.33 -19.11 19.47
N THR A 485 19.94 -19.16 20.75
CA THR A 485 19.10 -20.23 21.31
C THR A 485 17.85 -19.62 21.94
N HIS A 486 16.67 -20.15 21.61
CA HIS A 486 15.44 -19.83 22.30
C HIS A 486 15.23 -20.81 23.47
N PRO A 487 15.18 -20.33 24.72
CA PRO A 487 15.25 -21.22 25.90
C PRO A 487 14.02 -22.14 26.05
N GLU A 488 12.84 -21.70 25.61
CA GLU A 488 11.62 -22.50 25.74
C GLU A 488 11.45 -23.54 24.63
N THR A 489 11.81 -23.20 23.38
CA THR A 489 11.67 -24.11 22.24
C THR A 489 12.90 -24.95 21.99
N GLN A 490 14.04 -24.64 22.65
CA GLN A 490 15.35 -25.23 22.42
C GLN A 490 15.85 -25.13 20.97
N GLN A 491 15.20 -24.31 20.16
CA GLN A 491 15.64 -24.03 18.82
C GLN A 491 16.96 -23.25 18.86
N THR A 492 17.93 -23.71 18.11
CA THR A 492 19.24 -23.09 18.01
C THR A 492 19.59 -22.85 16.56
N ILE A 493 20.12 -21.68 16.25
CA ILE A 493 20.63 -21.31 14.92
C ILE A 493 22.02 -20.68 15.05
N LEU A 494 22.83 -20.79 13.99
CA LEU A 494 24.19 -20.26 13.91
C LEU A 494 24.24 -19.15 12.85
N CYS A 495 25.03 -18.11 13.11
CA CYS A 495 25.36 -17.04 12.21
C CYS A 495 26.89 -16.88 12.14
N GLU A 496 27.43 -16.96 10.95
CA GLU A 496 28.83 -16.64 10.67
C GLU A 496 28.92 -15.28 9.96
N PHE A 497 29.87 -14.45 10.38
CA PHE A 497 30.13 -13.13 9.79
C PHE A 497 31.60 -12.75 9.95
N THR A 498 32.07 -11.81 9.18
CA THR A 498 33.45 -11.36 9.15
C THR A 498 33.60 -9.97 9.74
N VAL A 499 34.71 -9.71 10.43
CA VAL A 499 35.09 -8.36 10.88
C VAL A 499 36.48 -8.06 10.31
N GLU A 500 36.58 -6.92 9.62
CA GLU A 500 37.81 -6.41 9.02
C GLU A 500 38.18 -5.06 9.61
N GLU A 501 39.47 -4.75 9.69
CA GLU A 501 39.96 -3.42 10.09
C GLU A 501 40.25 -2.61 8.85
N LEU A 502 39.75 -1.35 8.79
CA LEU A 502 39.97 -0.43 7.68
C LEU A 502 41.35 0.18 7.68
#